data_f869138caaf171c752823e4cc7fe32b4
#
_entry.id   f869138caaf171c752823e4cc7fe32b4
#
_cell.length_a   1.000
_cell.length_b   1.000
_cell.length_c   1.000
_cell.angle_alpha   90.00
_cell.angle_beta   90.00
_cell.angle_gamma   90.00
#
_symmetry.space_group_name_H-M   'P 1'
#
loop_
_entity.id
_entity.type
_entity.pdbx_description
1 polymer ?
#
loop_
_entity_poly.entity_id
_entity_poly.type
_entity_poly.pdbx_seq_one_letter_code
_entity_poly.pdbx_strand_id
1 'polypeptide(L)'
;MPALEAAFARYGLKLRNDEERFGKLTLQEVLKHELTHLVIGVLQLARIDRQLPDAWLDTLALIRRVREPYDFRGDRAAANHLAAFAADLRVWLDERPASAATAAEVFAAASSVVDAAELRAFILGQDIGDEFDAIKAAIILRLEQSMQATSNWDDVLRAFLAVDAVPIMTCHRSKGLEYHTVIALALDGEQWWSYKGDPEEGKSTFFVGLSRAAHRVIFTSYSPVARHRLPDLYALLDAAGAEQTDWV
;
A
#
# COMPACT_ATOMS: atom_id res chain seq x y z
N MET A 1 -13.53 -1.08 12.78
CA MET A 1 -12.89 -1.95 11.77
C MET A 1 -13.47 -3.37 11.77
N PRO A 2 -13.53 -4.17 12.85
CA PRO A 2 -13.97 -5.57 12.78
C PRO A 2 -15.38 -5.77 12.19
N ALA A 3 -16.32 -4.88 12.50
CA ALA A 3 -17.68 -4.99 11.95
C ALA A 3 -17.73 -4.74 10.43
N LEU A 4 -16.92 -3.81 9.92
CA LEU A 4 -16.81 -3.52 8.50
C LEU A 4 -16.13 -4.67 7.76
N GLU A 5 -15.04 -5.21 8.31
CA GLU A 5 -14.35 -6.39 7.77
C GLU A 5 -15.28 -7.60 7.68
N ALA A 6 -16.06 -7.87 8.76
CA ALA A 6 -17.04 -8.94 8.76
C ALA A 6 -18.16 -8.72 7.72
N ALA A 7 -18.60 -7.48 7.52
CA ALA A 7 -19.59 -7.15 6.50
C ALA A 7 -19.05 -7.40 5.07
N PHE A 8 -17.84 -6.94 4.78
CA PHE A 8 -17.19 -7.14 3.47
C PHE A 8 -16.90 -8.62 3.19
N ALA A 9 -16.44 -9.36 4.21
CA ALA A 9 -16.16 -10.79 4.09
C ALA A 9 -17.40 -11.62 3.68
N ARG A 10 -18.62 -11.21 4.08
CA ARG A 10 -19.88 -11.87 3.65
C ARG A 10 -20.08 -11.82 2.14
N TYR A 11 -19.50 -10.84 1.48
CA TYR A 11 -19.56 -10.67 0.02
C TYR A 11 -18.26 -11.12 -0.68
N GLY A 12 -17.37 -11.82 0.02
CA GLY A 12 -16.09 -12.27 -0.52
C GLY A 12 -15.07 -11.15 -0.77
N LEU A 13 -15.33 -9.97 -0.21
CA LEU A 13 -14.44 -8.81 -0.34
C LEU A 13 -13.49 -8.74 0.84
N LYS A 14 -12.23 -8.39 0.55
CA LYS A 14 -11.21 -8.13 1.56
C LYS A 14 -11.06 -6.62 1.75
N LEU A 15 -10.81 -6.19 2.97
CA LEU A 15 -10.42 -4.81 3.27
C LEU A 15 -8.91 -4.74 3.49
N ARG A 16 -8.32 -3.64 3.05
CA ARG A 16 -6.96 -3.24 3.36
C ARG A 16 -7.00 -1.98 4.21
N ASN A 17 -6.62 -2.12 5.46
CA ASN A 17 -6.53 -0.98 6.36
C ASN A 17 -5.15 -0.31 6.19
N ASP A 18 -5.09 0.77 5.44
CA ASP A 18 -3.85 1.50 5.17
C ASP A 18 -3.27 2.19 6.41
N GLU A 19 -4.05 2.31 7.50
CA GLU A 19 -3.62 2.79 8.82
C GLU A 19 -3.14 1.67 9.76
N GLU A 20 -3.21 0.40 9.34
CA GLU A 20 -2.66 -0.72 10.12
C GLU A 20 -1.16 -0.51 10.34
N ARG A 21 -0.70 -0.78 11.58
CA ARG A 21 0.68 -0.48 11.96
C ARG A 21 1.55 -1.73 11.97
N PHE A 22 2.72 -1.57 11.39
CA PHE A 22 3.84 -2.51 11.41
C PHE A 22 5.01 -1.82 12.13
N GLY A 23 5.10 -2.03 13.44
CA GLY A 23 6.00 -1.25 14.29
C GLY A 23 5.61 0.23 14.33
N LYS A 24 6.55 1.09 13.89
CA LYS A 24 6.34 2.55 13.86
C LYS A 24 5.58 3.04 12.61
N LEU A 25 5.52 2.22 11.54
CA LEU A 25 5.01 2.59 10.24
C LEU A 25 3.61 2.06 9.98
N THR A 26 2.82 2.79 9.21
CA THR A 26 1.53 2.32 8.69
C THR A 26 1.73 1.44 7.45
N LEU A 27 0.75 0.61 7.10
CA LEU A 27 0.80 -0.21 5.89
C LEU A 27 1.05 0.64 4.64
N GLN A 28 0.42 1.81 4.55
CA GLN A 28 0.62 2.72 3.42
C GLN A 28 2.08 3.20 3.32
N GLU A 29 2.71 3.53 4.45
CA GLU A 29 4.13 3.94 4.49
C GLU A 29 5.03 2.78 4.09
N VAL A 30 4.77 1.58 4.60
CA VAL A 30 5.51 0.37 4.21
C VAL A 30 5.40 0.10 2.72
N LEU A 31 4.18 0.12 2.14
CA LEU A 31 3.96 -0.18 0.73
C LEU A 31 4.56 0.88 -0.22
N LYS A 32 4.71 2.12 0.21
CA LYS A 32 5.29 3.22 -0.60
C LYS A 32 6.82 3.31 -0.51
N HIS A 33 7.43 2.62 0.44
CA HIS A 33 8.85 2.78 0.70
C HIS A 33 9.72 2.07 -0.35
N GLU A 34 10.81 2.71 -0.77
CA GLU A 34 11.72 2.19 -1.82
C GLU A 34 12.33 0.82 -1.46
N LEU A 35 12.66 0.58 -0.19
CA LEU A 35 13.13 -0.72 0.26
C LEU A 35 12.09 -1.82 0.06
N THR A 36 10.81 -1.51 0.29
CA THR A 36 9.71 -2.43 0.02
C THR A 36 9.61 -2.72 -1.48
N HIS A 37 9.67 -1.68 -2.31
CA HIS A 37 9.63 -1.84 -3.77
C HIS A 37 10.78 -2.71 -4.27
N LEU A 38 11.99 -2.54 -3.73
CA LEU A 38 13.14 -3.38 -4.08
C LEU A 38 12.90 -4.85 -3.69
N VAL A 39 12.60 -5.10 -2.41
CA VAL A 39 12.44 -6.47 -1.87
C VAL A 39 11.26 -7.20 -2.56
N ILE A 40 10.11 -6.55 -2.65
CA ILE A 40 8.91 -7.16 -3.25
C ILE A 40 9.05 -7.29 -4.77
N GLY A 41 9.66 -6.30 -5.44
CA GLY A 41 9.93 -6.35 -6.88
C GLY A 41 10.81 -7.54 -7.24
N VAL A 42 11.89 -7.77 -6.49
CA VAL A 42 12.77 -8.94 -6.70
C VAL A 42 12.03 -10.26 -6.44
N LEU A 43 11.23 -10.35 -5.37
CA LEU A 43 10.41 -11.54 -5.09
C LEU A 43 9.38 -11.79 -6.18
N GLN A 44 8.72 -10.75 -6.70
CA GLN A 44 7.79 -10.88 -7.83
C GLN A 44 8.49 -11.41 -9.09
N LEU A 45 9.67 -10.88 -9.42
CA LEU A 45 10.47 -11.33 -10.56
C LEU A 45 10.94 -12.79 -10.42
N ALA A 46 11.21 -13.22 -9.19
CA ALA A 46 11.57 -14.61 -8.90
C ALA A 46 10.39 -15.58 -9.03
N ARG A 47 9.14 -15.14 -8.77
CA ARG A 47 7.98 -16.03 -8.69
C ARG A 47 7.06 -16.01 -9.89
N ILE A 48 6.90 -14.88 -10.55
CA ILE A 48 5.90 -14.73 -11.61
C ILE A 48 6.53 -15.04 -12.95
N ASP A 49 6.04 -16.11 -13.61
CA ASP A 49 6.49 -16.53 -14.94
C ASP A 49 6.05 -15.58 -16.08
N ARG A 50 5.16 -14.64 -15.77
CA ARG A 50 4.72 -13.62 -16.71
C ARG A 50 5.71 -12.47 -16.72
N GLN A 51 5.97 -11.93 -17.91
CA GLN A 51 6.70 -10.67 -18.01
C GLN A 51 5.94 -9.60 -17.22
N LEU A 52 6.60 -9.05 -16.21
CA LEU A 52 6.13 -7.90 -15.43
C LEU A 52 7.02 -6.70 -15.80
N PRO A 53 6.73 -6.01 -16.92
CA PRO A 53 7.60 -4.95 -17.42
C PRO A 53 7.80 -3.85 -16.39
N ASP A 54 6.74 -3.46 -15.70
CA ASP A 54 6.80 -2.38 -14.71
C ASP A 54 7.64 -2.79 -13.49
N ALA A 55 7.39 -3.97 -12.91
CA ALA A 55 8.18 -4.49 -11.78
C ALA A 55 9.67 -4.65 -12.17
N TRP A 56 9.95 -5.08 -13.40
CA TRP A 56 11.32 -5.18 -13.91
C TRP A 56 11.99 -3.81 -14.00
N LEU A 57 11.32 -2.85 -14.64
CA LEU A 57 11.87 -1.50 -14.84
C LEU A 57 12.07 -0.77 -13.51
N ASP A 58 11.10 -0.85 -12.62
CA ASP A 58 11.16 -0.20 -11.31
C ASP A 58 12.27 -0.80 -10.43
N THR A 59 12.36 -2.14 -10.37
CA THR A 59 13.40 -2.82 -9.60
C THR A 59 14.79 -2.54 -10.16
N LEU A 60 14.94 -2.56 -11.49
CA LEU A 60 16.20 -2.24 -12.15
C LEU A 60 16.62 -0.79 -11.90
N ALA A 61 15.67 0.15 -11.96
CA ALA A 61 15.94 1.56 -11.66
C ALA A 61 16.41 1.76 -10.21
N LEU A 62 15.79 1.05 -9.24
CA LEU A 62 16.22 1.10 -7.84
C LEU A 62 17.62 0.52 -7.65
N ILE A 63 17.93 -0.65 -8.23
CA ILE A 63 19.28 -1.24 -8.16
C ILE A 63 20.33 -0.28 -8.72
N ARG A 64 20.05 0.40 -9.83
CA ARG A 64 20.95 1.42 -10.40
C ARG A 64 21.19 2.56 -9.44
N ARG A 65 20.11 3.12 -8.86
CA ARG A 65 20.22 4.23 -7.90
C ARG A 65 21.03 3.88 -6.65
N VAL A 66 20.88 2.65 -6.15
CA VAL A 66 21.66 2.15 -5.02
C VAL A 66 23.15 2.03 -5.37
N ARG A 67 23.47 1.56 -6.61
CA ARG A 67 24.85 1.28 -7.04
C ARG A 67 25.57 2.45 -7.71
N GLU A 68 24.83 3.45 -8.20
CA GLU A 68 25.38 4.56 -8.98
C GLU A 68 26.57 5.28 -8.32
N PRO A 69 26.61 5.47 -6.99
CA PRO A 69 27.78 6.06 -6.33
C PRO A 69 29.03 5.17 -6.34
N TYR A 70 28.90 3.86 -6.56
CA TYR A 70 29.97 2.90 -6.29
C TYR A 70 30.51 2.20 -7.54
N ASP A 71 29.68 1.74 -8.47
CA ASP A 71 30.16 1.08 -9.68
C ASP A 71 29.07 1.05 -10.78
N PHE A 72 29.17 1.96 -11.71
CA PHE A 72 28.27 2.00 -12.85
C PHE A 72 28.92 1.38 -14.09
N ARG A 73 28.77 0.08 -14.31
CA ARG A 73 29.22 -0.63 -15.53
C ARG A 73 28.15 -0.78 -16.60
N GLY A 74 27.21 0.16 -16.64
CA GLY A 74 26.21 0.24 -17.71
C GLY A 74 24.96 -0.60 -17.48
N ASP A 75 23.92 -0.22 -18.19
CA ASP A 75 22.54 -0.75 -18.09
C ASP A 75 22.45 -2.26 -18.26
N ARG A 76 23.25 -2.82 -19.17
CA ARG A 76 23.24 -4.24 -19.47
C ARG A 76 23.79 -5.10 -18.33
N ALA A 77 24.77 -4.62 -17.62
CA ALA A 77 25.36 -5.36 -16.49
C ALA A 77 24.37 -5.43 -15.31
N ALA A 78 23.69 -4.33 -14.99
CA ALA A 78 22.65 -4.30 -13.95
C ALA A 78 21.45 -5.20 -14.32
N ALA A 79 21.01 -5.18 -15.57
CA ALA A 79 19.92 -6.04 -16.06
C ALA A 79 20.30 -7.53 -16.01
N ASN A 80 21.53 -7.90 -16.43
CA ASN A 80 22.02 -9.27 -16.35
C ASN A 80 22.15 -9.74 -14.90
N HIS A 81 22.62 -8.87 -14.00
CA HIS A 81 22.71 -9.16 -12.57
C HIS A 81 21.32 -9.45 -11.98
N LEU A 82 20.34 -8.57 -12.24
CA LEU A 82 18.96 -8.75 -11.75
C LEU A 82 18.35 -10.05 -12.30
N ALA A 83 18.55 -10.36 -13.58
CA ALA A 83 18.03 -11.59 -14.20
C ALA A 83 18.62 -12.85 -13.55
N ALA A 84 19.94 -12.90 -13.37
CA ALA A 84 20.62 -14.01 -12.72
C ALA A 84 20.16 -14.17 -11.27
N PHE A 85 20.13 -13.05 -10.53
CA PHE A 85 19.69 -13.04 -9.13
C PHE A 85 18.24 -13.54 -8.97
N ALA A 86 17.31 -13.07 -9.81
CA ALA A 86 15.92 -13.51 -9.76
C ALA A 86 15.79 -15.02 -10.07
N ALA A 87 16.60 -15.56 -10.96
CA ALA A 87 16.64 -16.99 -11.25
C ALA A 87 17.15 -17.81 -10.05
N ASP A 88 18.22 -17.37 -9.39
CA ASP A 88 18.77 -18.02 -8.20
C ASP A 88 17.79 -17.95 -7.03
N LEU A 89 17.15 -16.80 -6.83
CA LEU A 89 16.14 -16.62 -5.79
C LEU A 89 14.90 -17.49 -6.04
N ARG A 90 14.52 -17.70 -7.31
CA ARG A 90 13.45 -18.65 -7.67
C ARG A 90 13.78 -20.06 -7.19
N VAL A 91 14.97 -20.56 -7.46
CA VAL A 91 15.41 -21.88 -6.99
C VAL A 91 15.35 -21.95 -5.47
N TRP A 92 15.83 -20.91 -4.78
CA TRP A 92 15.80 -20.84 -3.33
C TRP A 92 14.36 -20.88 -2.76
N LEU A 93 13.39 -20.19 -3.41
CA LEU A 93 11.97 -20.19 -3.02
C LEU A 93 11.28 -21.52 -3.33
N ASP A 94 11.63 -22.17 -4.47
CA ASP A 94 11.05 -23.45 -4.88
C ASP A 94 11.47 -24.59 -3.93
N GLU A 95 12.69 -24.54 -3.40
CA GLU A 95 13.17 -25.47 -2.40
C GLU A 95 12.56 -25.27 -0.99
N ARG A 96 11.93 -24.11 -0.75
CA ARG A 96 11.43 -23.71 0.58
C ARG A 96 9.99 -23.20 0.48
N PRO A 97 9.00 -24.01 0.85
CA PRO A 97 7.64 -23.49 0.98
C PRO A 97 7.58 -22.35 2.01
N ALA A 98 6.66 -21.41 1.82
CA ALA A 98 6.55 -20.25 2.71
C ALA A 98 6.37 -20.61 4.18
N SER A 99 5.82 -21.79 4.48
CA SER A 99 5.67 -22.32 5.85
C SER A 99 7.00 -22.81 6.48
N ALA A 100 8.04 -23.01 5.68
CA ALA A 100 9.34 -23.51 6.15
C ALA A 100 10.43 -22.43 6.24
N ALA A 101 10.17 -21.23 5.70
CA ALA A 101 11.06 -20.09 5.78
C ALA A 101 10.58 -19.09 6.84
N THR A 102 11.50 -18.32 7.41
CA THR A 102 11.14 -17.16 8.22
C THR A 102 11.06 -15.90 7.36
N ALA A 103 10.23 -14.94 7.75
CA ALA A 103 10.14 -13.65 7.05
C ALA A 103 11.48 -12.91 7.01
N ALA A 104 12.32 -13.07 8.05
CA ALA A 104 13.66 -12.48 8.10
C ALA A 104 14.61 -13.11 7.07
N GLU A 105 14.55 -14.43 6.84
CA GLU A 105 15.32 -15.12 5.80
C GLU A 105 14.88 -14.68 4.41
N VAL A 106 13.56 -14.55 4.17
CA VAL A 106 13.01 -14.07 2.89
C VAL A 106 13.46 -12.64 2.60
N PHE A 107 13.37 -11.76 3.60
CA PHE A 107 13.86 -10.40 3.48
C PHE A 107 15.36 -10.37 3.16
N ALA A 108 16.18 -11.13 3.91
CA ALA A 108 17.62 -11.19 3.72
C ALA A 108 17.98 -11.74 2.33
N ALA A 109 17.32 -12.81 1.88
CA ALA A 109 17.52 -13.39 0.56
C ALA A 109 17.18 -12.36 -0.55
N ALA A 110 16.02 -11.71 -0.49
CA ALA A 110 15.61 -10.77 -1.52
C ALA A 110 16.45 -9.48 -1.53
N SER A 111 16.79 -8.93 -0.35
CA SER A 111 17.57 -7.69 -0.25
C SER A 111 19.05 -7.87 -0.64
N SER A 112 19.56 -9.09 -0.67
CA SER A 112 20.95 -9.38 -1.07
C SER A 112 21.23 -9.17 -2.57
N VAL A 113 20.23 -8.75 -3.36
CA VAL A 113 20.41 -8.30 -4.75
C VAL A 113 21.36 -7.11 -4.86
N VAL A 114 21.50 -6.34 -3.80
CA VAL A 114 22.48 -5.26 -3.64
C VAL A 114 23.28 -5.46 -2.36
N ASP A 115 24.47 -4.85 -2.29
CA ASP A 115 25.26 -4.91 -1.07
C ASP A 115 24.54 -4.25 0.10
N ALA A 116 24.62 -4.84 1.29
CA ALA A 116 23.89 -4.38 2.47
C ALA A 116 24.36 -3.00 2.96
N ALA A 117 25.65 -2.68 2.80
CA ALA A 117 26.19 -1.37 3.17
C ALA A 117 25.78 -0.29 2.15
N GLU A 118 25.78 -0.62 0.85
CA GLU A 118 25.28 0.25 -0.22
C GLU A 118 23.79 0.56 -0.03
N LEU A 119 22.98 -0.47 0.24
CA LEU A 119 21.54 -0.34 0.49
C LEU A 119 21.26 0.53 1.71
N ARG A 120 21.99 0.29 2.81
CA ARG A 120 21.86 1.09 4.03
C ARG A 120 22.25 2.55 3.78
N ALA A 121 23.36 2.79 3.09
CA ALA A 121 23.82 4.15 2.76
C ALA A 121 22.81 4.88 1.85
N PHE A 122 22.21 4.19 0.89
CA PHE A 122 21.19 4.74 0.02
C PHE A 122 19.94 5.19 0.80
N ILE A 123 19.42 4.37 1.69
CA ILE A 123 18.25 4.70 2.50
C ILE A 123 18.58 5.81 3.52
N LEU A 124 19.71 5.72 4.23
CA LEU A 124 20.13 6.71 5.23
C LEU A 124 20.54 8.04 4.60
N GLY A 125 21.01 8.07 3.33
CA GLY A 125 21.31 9.30 2.60
C GLY A 125 20.08 10.16 2.31
N GLN A 126 18.88 9.61 2.46
CA GLN A 126 17.63 10.31 2.25
C GLN A 126 17.02 10.87 3.55
N ASP A 127 17.35 10.28 4.72
CA ASP A 127 16.91 10.81 6.02
C ASP A 127 17.72 10.26 7.23
N ILE A 128 17.53 10.87 8.40
CA ILE A 128 18.40 10.72 9.57
C ILE A 128 17.96 9.55 10.46
N GLY A 129 18.84 8.60 10.75
CA GLY A 129 18.79 7.76 11.94
C GLY A 129 18.20 6.34 11.80
N ASP A 130 17.21 5.98 12.63
CA ASP A 130 16.65 4.63 12.81
C ASP A 130 15.70 4.15 11.69
N GLU A 131 15.58 4.89 10.59
CA GLU A 131 14.57 4.64 9.55
C GLU A 131 14.81 3.32 8.83
N PHE A 132 16.06 2.98 8.48
CA PHE A 132 16.37 1.70 7.84
C PHE A 132 15.93 0.49 8.68
N ASP A 133 16.23 0.51 9.97
CA ASP A 133 15.89 -0.61 10.86
C ASP A 133 14.37 -0.64 11.13
N ALA A 134 13.71 0.52 11.17
CA ALA A 134 12.26 0.60 11.32
C ALA A 134 11.51 0.06 10.10
N ILE A 135 11.89 0.46 8.88
CA ILE A 135 11.26 -0.04 7.65
C ILE A 135 11.57 -1.52 7.42
N LYS A 136 12.81 -1.96 7.66
CA LYS A 136 13.18 -3.38 7.63
C LYS A 136 12.30 -4.22 8.55
N ALA A 137 12.15 -3.79 9.82
CA ALA A 137 11.29 -4.48 10.78
C ALA A 137 9.83 -4.51 10.33
N ALA A 138 9.31 -3.41 9.79
CA ALA A 138 7.95 -3.33 9.29
C ALA A 138 7.70 -4.26 8.08
N ILE A 139 8.65 -4.34 7.14
CA ILE A 139 8.57 -5.28 6.00
C ILE A 139 8.56 -6.73 6.50
N ILE A 140 9.44 -7.07 7.45
CA ILE A 140 9.51 -8.41 8.02
C ILE A 140 8.20 -8.78 8.72
N LEU A 141 7.64 -7.90 9.55
CA LEU A 141 6.35 -8.11 10.22
C LEU A 141 5.22 -8.31 9.20
N ARG A 142 5.19 -7.52 8.13
CA ARG A 142 4.18 -7.65 7.07
C ARG A 142 4.35 -8.95 6.27
N LEU A 143 5.59 -9.37 5.99
CA LEU A 143 5.89 -10.67 5.37
C LEU A 143 5.42 -11.81 6.26
N GLU A 144 5.73 -11.76 7.56
CA GLU A 144 5.31 -12.77 8.53
C GLU A 144 3.79 -12.92 8.57
N GLN A 145 3.05 -11.82 8.66
CA GLN A 145 1.58 -11.83 8.60
C GLN A 145 1.08 -12.46 7.29
N SER A 146 1.70 -12.14 6.16
CA SER A 146 1.31 -12.68 4.85
C SER A 146 1.61 -14.17 4.73
N MET A 147 2.73 -14.64 5.26
CA MET A 147 3.14 -16.05 5.28
C MET A 147 2.29 -16.91 6.22
N GLN A 148 1.72 -16.33 7.29
CA GLN A 148 0.76 -17.03 8.15
C GLN A 148 -0.57 -17.30 7.44
N ALA A 149 -0.93 -16.49 6.44
CA ALA A 149 -2.19 -16.62 5.73
C ALA A 149 -2.17 -17.71 4.65
N THR A 150 -1.00 -18.08 4.10
CA THR A 150 -0.84 -19.04 3.02
C THR A 150 0.58 -19.59 2.94
N SER A 151 0.73 -20.81 2.40
CA SER A 151 2.03 -21.44 2.14
C SER A 151 2.52 -21.27 0.69
N ASN A 152 1.70 -20.71 -0.19
CA ASN A 152 2.04 -20.43 -1.58
C ASN A 152 2.67 -19.04 -1.72
N TRP A 153 3.83 -18.95 -2.34
CA TRP A 153 4.55 -17.67 -2.48
C TRP A 153 3.81 -16.61 -3.29
N ASP A 154 3.07 -17.00 -4.32
CA ASP A 154 2.31 -16.05 -5.13
C ASP A 154 1.18 -15.42 -4.31
N ASP A 155 0.51 -16.25 -3.48
CA ASP A 155 -0.52 -15.78 -2.56
C ASP A 155 0.08 -14.95 -1.41
N VAL A 156 1.30 -15.28 -0.93
CA VAL A 156 2.03 -14.45 0.05
C VAL A 156 2.27 -13.05 -0.52
N LEU A 157 2.76 -12.94 -1.76
CA LEU A 157 3.01 -11.65 -2.40
C LEU A 157 1.70 -10.87 -2.64
N ARG A 158 0.63 -11.54 -3.08
CA ARG A 158 -0.70 -10.93 -3.20
C ARG A 158 -1.24 -10.43 -1.86
N ALA A 159 -1.06 -11.22 -0.79
CA ALA A 159 -1.45 -10.85 0.57
C ALA A 159 -0.62 -9.67 1.09
N PHE A 160 0.70 -9.66 0.85
CA PHE A 160 1.58 -8.57 1.24
C PHE A 160 1.14 -7.24 0.59
N LEU A 161 0.92 -7.25 -0.71
CA LEU A 161 0.49 -6.08 -1.49
C LEU A 161 -0.98 -5.74 -1.31
N ALA A 162 -1.78 -6.70 -0.81
CA ALA A 162 -3.23 -6.60 -0.66
C ALA A 162 -3.92 -6.13 -1.95
N VAL A 163 -3.50 -6.69 -3.11
CA VAL A 163 -3.95 -6.26 -4.45
C VAL A 163 -5.43 -6.53 -4.70
N ASP A 164 -6.02 -7.51 -4.01
CA ASP A 164 -7.43 -7.91 -4.14
C ASP A 164 -8.29 -7.35 -2.99
N ALA A 165 -7.83 -6.29 -2.34
CA ALA A 165 -8.54 -5.71 -1.20
C ALA A 165 -8.96 -4.27 -1.49
N VAL A 166 -10.12 -3.90 -0.96
CA VAL A 166 -10.61 -2.51 -0.98
C VAL A 166 -9.85 -1.70 0.07
N PRO A 167 -9.10 -0.67 -0.32
CA PRO A 167 -8.35 0.15 0.64
C PRO A 167 -9.31 1.01 1.48
N ILE A 168 -9.05 1.07 2.76
CA ILE A 168 -9.69 2.01 3.68
C ILE A 168 -8.64 2.89 4.31
N MET A 169 -8.88 4.20 4.25
CA MET A 169 -7.94 5.21 4.74
C MET A 169 -8.67 6.52 5.06
N THR A 170 -8.02 7.43 5.74
CA THR A 170 -8.54 8.79 5.93
C THR A 170 -8.48 9.61 4.63
N CYS A 171 -9.32 10.64 4.50
CA CYS A 171 -9.27 11.54 3.34
C CYS A 171 -7.88 12.15 3.14
N HIS A 172 -7.18 12.52 4.21
CA HIS A 172 -5.84 13.09 4.11
C HIS A 172 -4.82 12.10 3.51
N ARG A 173 -4.91 10.82 3.85
CA ARG A 173 -4.03 9.77 3.32
C ARG A 173 -4.30 9.44 1.85
N SER A 174 -5.50 9.78 1.35
CA SER A 174 -5.85 9.58 -0.06
C SER A 174 -5.25 10.66 -1.00
N LYS A 175 -4.60 11.69 -0.46
CA LYS A 175 -4.02 12.78 -1.24
C LYS A 175 -2.98 12.24 -2.25
N GLY A 176 -3.15 12.57 -3.54
CA GLY A 176 -2.30 12.08 -4.62
C GLY A 176 -2.67 10.70 -5.17
N LEU A 177 -3.68 10.03 -4.60
CA LEU A 177 -4.21 8.77 -5.13
C LEU A 177 -5.48 9.03 -5.94
N GLU A 178 -5.81 8.10 -6.85
CA GLU A 178 -7.03 8.14 -7.66
C GLU A 178 -7.66 6.74 -7.70
N TYR A 179 -8.98 6.70 -7.64
CA TYR A 179 -9.75 5.45 -7.62
C TYR A 179 -10.93 5.57 -8.58
N HIS A 180 -11.33 4.47 -9.21
CA HIS A 180 -12.53 4.43 -10.05
C HIS A 180 -13.78 4.88 -9.26
N THR A 181 -13.94 4.36 -8.04
CA THR A 181 -15.05 4.67 -7.14
C THR A 181 -14.53 4.96 -5.75
N VAL A 182 -15.02 6.02 -5.12
CA VAL A 182 -14.74 6.36 -3.73
C VAL A 182 -16.03 6.26 -2.92
N ILE A 183 -15.96 5.58 -1.78
CA ILE A 183 -17.05 5.51 -0.81
C ILE A 183 -16.62 6.31 0.42
N ALA A 184 -17.24 7.46 0.63
CA ALA A 184 -17.03 8.27 1.82
C ALA A 184 -18.01 7.84 2.91
N LEU A 185 -17.47 7.21 3.94
CA LEU A 185 -18.30 6.67 5.02
C LEU A 185 -18.74 7.77 5.98
N ALA A 186 -20.01 7.68 6.40
CA ALA A 186 -20.60 8.47 7.47
C ALA A 186 -20.49 10.00 7.25
N LEU A 187 -21.08 10.50 6.14
CA LEU A 187 -21.24 11.93 5.92
C LEU A 187 -22.32 12.47 6.89
N ASP A 188 -21.99 12.50 8.17
CA ASP A 188 -22.83 13.01 9.24
C ASP A 188 -21.97 13.83 10.22
N GLY A 189 -22.60 14.75 10.93
CA GLY A 189 -21.89 15.74 11.72
C GLY A 189 -21.09 15.19 12.91
N GLU A 190 -21.15 13.88 13.20
CA GLU A 190 -20.35 13.28 14.27
C GLU A 190 -18.98 12.84 13.78
N GLN A 191 -18.92 12.27 12.61
CA GLN A 191 -17.68 11.77 12.01
C GLN A 191 -16.88 12.87 11.29
N TRP A 192 -17.54 13.94 10.88
CA TRP A 192 -16.90 15.11 10.25
C TRP A 192 -16.57 16.19 11.30
N TRP A 193 -15.81 15.82 12.30
CA TRP A 193 -15.45 16.69 13.42
C TRP A 193 -14.66 17.95 12.98
N SER A 194 -13.88 17.89 11.91
CA SER A 194 -13.18 19.03 11.33
C SER A 194 -14.16 20.13 10.90
N TYR A 195 -15.30 19.77 10.33
CA TYR A 195 -16.34 20.74 9.95
C TYR A 195 -16.94 21.49 11.13
N LYS A 196 -17.01 20.86 12.32
CA LYS A 196 -17.49 21.54 13.53
C LYS A 196 -16.51 22.59 14.05
N GLY A 197 -15.22 22.31 13.92
CA GLY A 197 -14.14 23.21 14.35
C GLY A 197 -13.92 24.35 13.36
N ASP A 198 -13.85 24.00 12.08
CA ASP A 198 -13.66 24.91 10.95
C ASP A 198 -14.42 24.39 9.74
N PRO A 199 -15.57 25.01 9.35
CA PRO A 199 -16.33 24.61 8.17
C PRO A 199 -15.53 24.66 6.86
N GLU A 200 -14.56 25.56 6.71
CA GLU A 200 -13.73 25.64 5.51
C GLU A 200 -12.74 24.48 5.43
N GLU A 201 -12.16 24.05 6.56
CA GLU A 201 -11.36 22.83 6.62
C GLU A 201 -12.21 21.61 6.30
N GLY A 202 -13.43 21.53 6.83
CA GLY A 202 -14.38 20.47 6.53
C GLY A 202 -14.74 20.39 5.05
N LYS A 203 -15.00 21.53 4.41
CA LYS A 203 -15.23 21.61 2.93
C LYS A 203 -13.99 21.18 2.16
N SER A 204 -12.81 21.64 2.56
CA SER A 204 -11.55 21.25 1.92
C SER A 204 -11.35 19.73 1.97
N THR A 205 -11.60 19.09 3.10
CA THR A 205 -11.55 17.64 3.26
C THR A 205 -12.57 16.93 2.37
N PHE A 206 -13.79 17.45 2.27
CA PHE A 206 -14.82 16.93 1.37
C PHE A 206 -14.39 16.97 -0.09
N PHE A 207 -13.83 18.09 -0.55
CA PHE A 207 -13.30 18.22 -1.90
C PHE A 207 -12.10 17.32 -2.18
N VAL A 208 -11.24 17.07 -1.18
CA VAL A 208 -10.16 16.08 -1.32
C VAL A 208 -10.76 14.71 -1.58
N GLY A 209 -11.76 14.27 -0.81
CA GLY A 209 -12.43 12.99 -1.02
C GLY A 209 -13.10 12.88 -2.39
N LEU A 210 -13.83 13.93 -2.80
CA LEU A 210 -14.45 14.02 -4.14
C LEU A 210 -13.44 13.86 -5.26
N SER A 211 -12.33 14.62 -5.20
CA SER A 211 -11.30 14.63 -6.24
C SER A 211 -10.48 13.33 -6.34
N ARG A 212 -10.73 12.35 -5.47
CA ARG A 212 -10.08 11.03 -5.53
C ARG A 212 -10.80 10.05 -6.45
N ALA A 213 -12.04 10.35 -6.86
CA ALA A 213 -12.84 9.47 -7.69
C ALA A 213 -12.76 9.88 -9.16
N ALA A 214 -12.34 8.94 -10.01
CA ALA A 214 -12.36 9.14 -11.46
C ALA A 214 -13.77 9.08 -12.06
N HIS A 215 -14.67 8.24 -11.49
CA HIS A 215 -15.99 7.99 -12.08
C HIS A 215 -17.16 8.12 -11.11
N ARG A 216 -17.02 7.69 -9.86
CA ARG A 216 -18.15 7.63 -8.93
C ARG A 216 -17.75 7.97 -7.51
N VAL A 217 -18.57 8.78 -6.84
CA VAL A 217 -18.50 8.98 -5.39
C VAL A 217 -19.82 8.53 -4.77
N ILE A 218 -19.72 7.82 -3.67
CA ILE A 218 -20.86 7.39 -2.84
C ILE A 218 -20.63 7.97 -1.44
N PHE A 219 -21.57 8.74 -0.94
CA PHE A 219 -21.57 9.18 0.45
C PHE A 219 -22.58 8.36 1.23
N THR A 220 -22.18 7.84 2.40
CA THR A 220 -23.10 7.17 3.29
C THR A 220 -23.43 8.07 4.49
N SER A 221 -24.66 8.00 4.98
CA SER A 221 -25.09 8.66 6.20
C SER A 221 -26.06 7.75 6.93
N TYR A 222 -25.95 7.68 8.26
CA TYR A 222 -26.89 6.94 9.09
C TYR A 222 -27.70 7.85 10.02
N SER A 223 -27.36 9.12 10.07
CA SER A 223 -28.04 10.09 10.93
C SER A 223 -29.15 10.81 10.18
N PRO A 224 -30.41 10.77 10.66
CA PRO A 224 -31.49 11.52 10.04
C PRO A 224 -31.33 13.05 10.14
N VAL A 225 -30.41 13.52 11.01
CA VAL A 225 -30.12 14.95 11.18
C VAL A 225 -28.81 15.39 10.50
N ALA A 226 -28.21 14.52 9.67
CA ALA A 226 -26.92 14.81 9.00
C ALA A 226 -26.99 16.10 8.16
N ARG A 227 -28.08 16.30 7.39
CA ARG A 227 -28.30 17.51 6.58
C ARG A 227 -28.28 18.79 7.41
N HIS A 228 -28.80 18.77 8.63
CA HIS A 228 -28.80 19.95 9.52
C HIS A 228 -27.43 20.22 10.12
N ARG A 229 -26.60 19.20 10.27
CA ARG A 229 -25.26 19.33 10.84
C ARG A 229 -24.20 19.73 9.82
N LEU A 230 -24.42 19.43 8.55
CA LEU A 230 -23.51 19.69 7.44
C LEU A 230 -24.23 20.38 6.27
N PRO A 231 -24.95 21.51 6.51
CA PRO A 231 -25.87 22.09 5.52
C PRO A 231 -25.17 22.45 4.21
N ASP A 232 -23.97 23.01 4.28
CA ASP A 232 -23.24 23.44 3.08
C ASP A 232 -22.82 22.27 2.21
N LEU A 233 -22.40 21.13 2.81
CA LEU A 233 -21.99 19.94 2.06
C LEU A 233 -23.19 19.29 1.37
N TYR A 234 -24.33 19.20 2.06
CA TYR A 234 -25.55 18.68 1.46
C TYR A 234 -26.12 19.61 0.38
N ALA A 235 -25.99 20.93 0.53
CA ALA A 235 -26.37 21.88 -0.51
C ALA A 235 -25.51 21.72 -1.77
N LEU A 236 -24.22 21.41 -1.64
CA LEU A 236 -23.35 21.10 -2.76
C LEU A 236 -23.76 19.79 -3.46
N LEU A 237 -24.12 18.76 -2.70
CA LEU A 237 -24.60 17.48 -3.28
C LEU A 237 -25.92 17.67 -4.03
N ASP A 238 -26.86 18.40 -3.46
CA ASP A 238 -28.16 18.72 -4.08
C ASP A 238 -27.95 19.53 -5.38
N ALA A 239 -27.08 20.54 -5.34
CA ALA A 239 -26.73 21.35 -6.52
C ALA A 239 -26.03 20.53 -7.64
N ALA A 240 -25.27 19.49 -7.24
CA ALA A 240 -24.63 18.56 -8.17
C ALA A 240 -25.59 17.49 -8.71
N GLY A 241 -26.85 17.44 -8.25
CA GLY A 241 -27.84 16.44 -8.67
C GLY A 241 -27.53 15.05 -8.11
N ALA A 242 -26.92 14.95 -6.92
CA ALA A 242 -26.67 13.67 -6.28
C ALA A 242 -27.99 12.97 -5.93
N GLU A 243 -28.11 11.71 -6.36
CA GLU A 243 -29.27 10.90 -6.03
C GLU A 243 -29.19 10.36 -4.61
N GLN A 244 -30.29 10.45 -3.86
CA GLN A 244 -30.43 9.84 -2.55
C GLN A 244 -31.15 8.51 -2.66
N THR A 245 -30.57 7.48 -2.05
CA THR A 245 -31.16 6.13 -1.97
C THR A 245 -31.13 5.65 -0.53
N ASP A 246 -32.27 5.21 -0.03
CA ASP A 246 -32.36 4.58 1.29
C ASP A 246 -32.09 3.08 1.15
N TRP A 247 -31.14 2.59 1.95
CA TRP A 247 -30.83 1.17 2.04
C TRP A 247 -31.54 0.59 3.26
N VAL A 248 -32.42 -0.36 3.02
CA VAL A 248 -33.15 -1.08 4.06
C VAL A 248 -32.39 -2.33 4.47
#